data_85b0f11559837d9bb03559533bc462d4
#
_entry.id   85b0f11559837d9bb03559533bc462d4
#
_cell.length_a   1.000
_cell.length_b   1.000
_cell.length_c   1.000
_cell.angle_alpha   90.00
_cell.angle_beta   90.00
_cell.angle_gamma   90.00
#
_symmetry.space_group_name_H-M   'P 1'
#
loop_
_entity.id
_entity.type
_entity.pdbx_description
1 polymer ?
#
loop_
_entity_poly.entity_id
_entity_poly.type
_entity_poly.pdbx_seq_one_letter_code
_entity_poly.pdbx_strand_id
1 'polypeptide(L)'
;MLIRTHGINQRLTKKELRDATKFMSGFLMSKRLCKNITIHIYSVEGRLKVDGSRCRAYMIPWDNRPHRSFKIYMDSTRNKKEQLHTLGHEITHIKQYAKGEVKDVNSILAIWKNEEHSIEGEKDKIDYFFRPWEIEAFGYERGLYKKYMQHVKRNKK
;
A
#
# COMPACT_ATOMS: atom_id res chain seq x y z
N MET A 1 11.13 -7.24 -9.12
CA MET A 1 10.55 -6.01 -8.54
C MET A 1 11.55 -4.89 -8.61
N LEU A 2 11.14 -3.79 -9.22
CA LEU A 2 11.90 -2.55 -9.23
C LEU A 2 11.30 -1.61 -8.17
N ILE A 3 12.12 -1.12 -7.23
CA ILE A 3 11.67 -0.20 -6.18
C ILE A 3 12.54 1.05 -6.24
N ARG A 4 11.92 2.20 -6.47
CA ARG A 4 12.54 3.52 -6.47
C ARG A 4 12.00 4.34 -5.31
N THR A 5 12.89 5.07 -4.63
CA THR A 5 12.55 5.92 -3.48
C THR A 5 12.94 7.37 -3.79
N HIS A 6 12.00 8.28 -3.56
CA HIS A 6 12.11 9.71 -3.84
C HIS A 6 11.91 10.54 -2.57
N GLY A 7 12.51 11.72 -2.54
CA GLY A 7 12.44 12.62 -1.40
C GLY A 7 13.40 12.23 -0.27
N ILE A 8 13.34 13.04 0.80
CA ILE A 8 14.11 12.86 2.03
C ILE A 8 13.19 12.27 3.10
N ASN A 9 13.68 11.26 3.82
CA ASN A 9 13.00 10.69 4.96
C ASN A 9 14.00 10.57 6.12
N GLN A 10 13.79 11.37 7.15
CA GLN A 10 14.69 11.41 8.31
C GLN A 10 14.55 10.19 9.24
N ARG A 11 13.46 9.44 9.14
CA ARG A 11 13.11 8.31 10.03
C ARG A 11 13.40 6.94 9.43
N LEU A 12 13.35 6.85 8.09
CA LEU A 12 13.62 5.62 7.33
C LEU A 12 14.59 5.92 6.20
N THR A 13 15.70 5.23 6.16
CA THR A 13 16.64 5.32 5.03
C THR A 13 16.02 4.74 3.76
N LYS A 14 16.49 5.19 2.60
CA LYS A 14 16.07 4.65 1.29
C LYS A 14 16.30 3.13 1.21
N LYS A 15 17.35 2.62 1.87
CA LYS A 15 17.61 1.18 1.96
C LYS A 15 16.54 0.48 2.77
N GLU A 16 16.23 0.96 3.97
CA GLU A 16 15.19 0.37 4.84
C GLU A 16 13.81 0.36 4.17
N LEU A 17 13.45 1.44 3.47
CA LEU A 17 12.20 1.48 2.71
C LEU A 17 12.16 0.41 1.62
N ARG A 18 13.24 0.26 0.83
CA ARG A 18 13.31 -0.78 -0.20
C ARG A 18 13.29 -2.18 0.38
N ASP A 19 14.03 -2.43 1.46
CA ASP A 19 14.11 -3.74 2.10
C ASP A 19 12.75 -4.14 2.71
N ALA A 20 12.07 -3.21 3.40
CA ALA A 20 10.73 -3.43 3.93
C ALA A 20 9.71 -3.72 2.81
N THR A 21 9.71 -2.90 1.75
CA THR A 21 8.83 -3.07 0.59
C THR A 21 9.04 -4.43 -0.06
N LYS A 22 10.28 -4.81 -0.31
CA LYS A 22 10.63 -6.11 -0.92
C LYS A 22 10.17 -7.28 -0.05
N PHE A 23 10.42 -7.19 1.27
CA PHE A 23 10.03 -8.22 2.22
C PHE A 23 8.51 -8.39 2.28
N MET A 24 7.76 -7.31 2.51
CA MET A 24 6.31 -7.32 2.64
C MET A 24 5.62 -7.77 1.34
N SER A 25 6.10 -7.28 0.20
CA SER A 25 5.60 -7.71 -1.12
C SER A 25 5.83 -9.20 -1.36
N GLY A 26 7.00 -9.71 -1.01
CA GLY A 26 7.33 -11.14 -1.13
C GLY A 26 6.52 -12.04 -0.20
N PHE A 27 5.95 -11.47 0.88
CA PHE A 27 5.04 -12.18 1.78
C PHE A 27 3.63 -12.30 1.21
N LEU A 28 3.16 -11.27 0.50
CA LEU A 28 1.77 -11.19 -0.02
C LEU A 28 1.61 -11.71 -1.45
N MET A 29 2.69 -11.72 -2.23
CA MET A 29 2.65 -12.02 -3.66
C MET A 29 3.67 -13.08 -4.05
N SER A 30 3.36 -13.86 -5.09
CA SER A 30 4.29 -14.84 -5.63
C SER A 30 5.57 -14.17 -6.19
N LYS A 31 6.68 -14.92 -6.22
CA LYS A 31 7.94 -14.46 -6.81
C LYS A 31 7.76 -13.99 -8.27
N ARG A 32 6.92 -14.71 -9.05
CA ARG A 32 6.61 -14.37 -10.44
C ARG A 32 5.91 -13.01 -10.55
N LEU A 33 4.89 -12.76 -9.71
CA LEU A 33 4.19 -11.48 -9.71
C LEU A 33 5.12 -10.34 -9.27
N CYS A 34 5.86 -10.54 -8.17
CA CYS A 34 6.83 -9.56 -7.69
C CYS A 34 7.84 -9.12 -8.77
N LYS A 35 8.36 -10.05 -9.59
CA LYS A 35 9.33 -9.70 -10.65
C LYS A 35 8.81 -8.64 -11.63
N ASN A 36 7.50 -8.62 -11.88
CA ASN A 36 6.84 -7.76 -12.86
C ASN A 36 6.30 -6.45 -12.27
N ILE A 37 6.55 -6.16 -10.99
CA ILE A 37 6.02 -4.97 -10.31
C ILE A 37 7.10 -3.90 -10.18
N THR A 38 6.71 -2.67 -10.47
CA THR A 38 7.48 -1.44 -10.22
C THR A 38 6.76 -0.60 -9.17
N ILE A 39 7.48 -0.17 -8.13
CA ILE A 39 6.96 0.67 -7.06
C ILE A 39 7.83 1.92 -6.91
N HIS A 40 7.20 3.08 -6.98
CA HIS A 40 7.81 4.37 -6.65
C HIS A 40 7.28 4.83 -5.30
N ILE A 41 8.17 5.07 -4.32
CA ILE A 41 7.80 5.55 -2.99
C ILE A 41 8.28 6.97 -2.85
N TYR A 42 7.35 7.88 -2.62
CA TYR A 42 7.60 9.31 -2.40
C TYR A 42 7.46 9.62 -0.92
N SER A 43 8.58 10.00 -0.29
CA SER A 43 8.57 10.56 1.06
C SER A 43 8.20 12.04 0.96
N VAL A 44 7.04 12.39 1.49
CA VAL A 44 6.49 13.75 1.46
C VAL A 44 6.57 14.32 2.86
N GLU A 45 7.10 15.52 3.00
CA GLU A 45 7.12 16.22 4.27
C GLU A 45 5.77 16.93 4.46
N GLY A 46 5.05 16.54 5.53
CA GLY A 46 3.80 17.14 5.91
C GLY A 46 2.57 16.25 5.64
N ARG A 47 1.40 16.88 5.80
CA ARG A 47 0.11 16.19 5.82
C ARG A 47 -0.38 15.92 4.41
N LEU A 48 -0.48 14.65 4.07
CA LEU A 48 -1.13 14.21 2.84
C LEU A 48 -2.66 14.35 2.95
N LYS A 49 -3.30 14.66 1.82
CA LYS A 49 -4.75 14.72 1.70
C LYS A 49 -5.19 13.97 0.46
N VAL A 50 -6.27 13.21 0.59
CA VAL A 50 -6.99 12.57 -0.51
C VAL A 50 -8.46 12.96 -0.33
N ASP A 51 -9.07 13.53 -1.36
CA ASP A 51 -10.45 14.03 -1.36
C ASP A 51 -10.79 14.90 -0.14
N GLY A 52 -9.87 15.82 0.21
CA GLY A 52 -10.00 16.73 1.36
C GLY A 52 -9.71 16.09 2.73
N SER A 53 -9.69 14.77 2.84
CA SER A 53 -9.41 14.02 4.07
C SER A 53 -7.93 13.80 4.28
N ARG A 54 -7.49 13.89 5.55
CA ARG A 54 -6.08 13.63 5.92
C ARG A 54 -5.80 12.14 5.89
N CYS A 55 -4.69 11.76 5.25
CA CYS A 55 -4.18 10.39 5.27
C CYS A 55 -2.70 10.34 5.66
N ARG A 56 -2.23 9.14 6.03
CA ARG A 56 -0.81 8.88 6.37
C ARG A 56 0.00 8.49 5.14
N ALA A 57 -0.64 7.85 4.20
CA ALA A 57 -0.16 7.52 2.88
C ALA A 57 -1.34 7.25 1.97
N TYR A 58 -1.05 7.09 0.69
CA TYR A 58 -1.95 6.53 -0.29
C TYR A 58 -1.16 5.92 -1.44
N MET A 59 -1.75 4.92 -2.07
CA MET A 59 -1.23 4.26 -3.25
C MET A 59 -2.11 4.55 -4.46
N ILE A 60 -1.50 4.75 -5.61
CA ILE A 60 -2.19 4.84 -6.89
C ILE A 60 -1.55 3.91 -7.92
N PRO A 61 -2.33 3.15 -8.69
CA PRO A 61 -1.84 2.51 -9.89
C PRO A 61 -1.49 3.60 -10.93
N TRP A 62 -0.45 3.34 -11.72
CA TRP A 62 0.07 4.36 -12.64
C TRP A 62 0.14 3.86 -14.09
N ASP A 63 -0.34 2.68 -14.36
CA ASP A 63 -0.42 2.05 -15.66
C ASP A 63 -1.82 1.51 -15.95
N ASN A 64 -2.04 1.04 -17.18
CA ASN A 64 -3.29 0.38 -17.55
C ASN A 64 -3.36 -1.04 -16.97
N ARG A 65 -4.59 -1.56 -16.84
CA ARG A 65 -4.80 -2.94 -16.39
C ARG A 65 -4.21 -3.96 -17.39
N PRO A 66 -3.58 -5.04 -16.88
CA PRO A 66 -3.39 -5.38 -15.47
C PRO A 66 -2.26 -4.54 -14.85
N HIS A 67 -2.57 -3.85 -13.73
CA HIS A 67 -1.65 -2.93 -13.09
C HIS A 67 -0.35 -3.61 -12.63
N ARG A 68 0.79 -3.00 -12.97
CA ARG A 68 2.14 -3.47 -12.61
C ARG A 68 3.04 -2.35 -12.11
N SER A 69 2.60 -1.11 -12.25
CA SER A 69 3.33 0.08 -11.81
C SER A 69 2.51 0.87 -10.81
N PHE A 70 3.11 1.23 -9.68
CA PHE A 70 2.43 1.84 -8.54
C PHE A 70 3.26 2.98 -7.96
N LYS A 71 2.56 4.01 -7.48
CA LYS A 71 3.15 5.09 -6.68
C LYS A 71 2.57 5.03 -5.28
N ILE A 72 3.43 5.12 -4.26
CA ILE A 72 3.05 5.30 -2.86
C ILE A 72 3.54 6.68 -2.43
N TYR A 73 2.66 7.48 -1.87
CA TYR A 73 3.00 8.73 -1.21
C TYR A 73 2.87 8.54 0.30
N MET A 74 3.93 8.86 1.07
CA MET A 74 3.98 8.62 2.51
C MET A 74 4.38 9.88 3.25
N ASP A 75 3.67 10.17 4.35
CA ASP A 75 4.06 11.22 5.31
C ASP A 75 5.35 10.82 6.04
N SER A 76 6.46 11.46 5.69
CA SER A 76 7.79 11.21 6.27
C SER A 76 7.99 11.80 7.67
N THR A 77 7.04 12.62 8.16
CA THR A 77 7.11 13.21 9.50
C THR A 77 6.71 12.22 10.60
N ARG A 78 6.03 11.14 10.24
CA ARG A 78 5.61 10.09 11.17
C ARG A 78 6.80 9.30 11.69
N ASN A 79 6.65 8.70 12.89
CA ASN A 79 7.69 7.84 13.42
C ASN A 79 7.87 6.57 12.55
N LYS A 80 9.03 5.93 12.70
CA LYS A 80 9.41 4.75 11.90
C LYS A 80 8.39 3.61 11.95
N LYS A 81 7.82 3.36 13.13
CA LYS A 81 6.83 2.29 13.31
C LYS A 81 5.56 2.58 12.53
N GLU A 82 5.02 3.80 12.63
CA GLU A 82 3.83 4.22 11.89
C GLU A 82 4.04 4.14 10.38
N GLN A 83 5.20 4.63 9.90
CA GLN A 83 5.53 4.55 8.47
C GLN A 83 5.60 3.09 7.97
N LEU A 84 6.18 2.17 8.75
CA LEU A 84 6.24 0.75 8.37
C LEU A 84 4.87 0.05 8.43
N HIS A 85 4.00 0.42 9.35
CA HIS A 85 2.60 -0.05 9.38
C HIS A 85 1.87 0.40 8.11
N THR A 86 1.90 1.71 7.85
CA THR A 86 1.26 2.32 6.69
C THR A 86 1.82 1.74 5.38
N LEU A 87 3.14 1.52 5.29
CA LEU A 87 3.74 0.85 4.12
C LEU A 87 3.15 -0.55 3.91
N GLY A 88 2.93 -1.32 4.97
CA GLY A 88 2.29 -2.64 4.89
C GLY A 88 0.86 -2.56 4.36
N HIS A 89 0.11 -1.55 4.77
CA HIS A 89 -1.23 -1.24 4.27
C HIS A 89 -1.22 -0.97 2.76
N GLU A 90 -0.37 -0.04 2.31
CA GLU A 90 -0.27 0.33 0.88
C GLU A 90 0.22 -0.83 -0.01
N ILE A 91 1.13 -1.67 0.50
CA ILE A 91 1.57 -2.88 -0.22
C ILE A 91 0.44 -3.90 -0.34
N THR A 92 -0.48 -3.95 0.62
CA THR A 92 -1.67 -4.80 0.50
C THR A 92 -2.56 -4.32 -0.64
N HIS A 93 -2.77 -3.02 -0.79
CA HIS A 93 -3.48 -2.46 -1.94
C HIS A 93 -2.77 -2.78 -3.27
N ILE A 94 -1.44 -2.67 -3.32
CA ILE A 94 -0.68 -3.09 -4.52
C ILE A 94 -0.97 -4.56 -4.87
N LYS A 95 -0.99 -5.45 -3.88
CA LYS A 95 -1.35 -6.87 -4.09
C LYS A 95 -2.76 -7.01 -4.66
N GLN A 96 -3.72 -6.28 -4.13
CA GLN A 96 -5.12 -6.32 -4.55
C GLN A 96 -5.28 -5.88 -6.01
N TYR A 97 -4.71 -4.74 -6.39
CA TYR A 97 -4.74 -4.24 -7.76
C TYR A 97 -3.93 -5.12 -8.74
N ALA A 98 -2.73 -5.55 -8.34
CA ALA A 98 -1.88 -6.39 -9.18
C ALA A 98 -2.47 -7.78 -9.46
N LYS A 99 -3.29 -8.31 -8.55
CA LYS A 99 -4.03 -9.57 -8.74
C LYS A 99 -5.41 -9.34 -9.39
N GLY A 100 -5.86 -8.10 -9.55
CA GLY A 100 -7.19 -7.77 -10.05
C GLY A 100 -8.30 -8.12 -9.06
N GLU A 101 -7.97 -8.19 -7.76
CA GLU A 101 -8.94 -8.40 -6.67
C GLU A 101 -9.79 -7.13 -6.46
N VAL A 102 -9.20 -5.96 -6.66
CA VAL A 102 -9.89 -4.65 -6.72
C VAL A 102 -9.85 -4.11 -8.14
N LYS A 103 -10.96 -3.58 -8.61
CA LYS A 103 -11.08 -2.86 -9.88
C LYS A 103 -11.99 -1.66 -9.66
N ASP A 104 -11.43 -0.45 -9.80
CA ASP A 104 -12.23 0.76 -9.85
C ASP A 104 -12.98 0.77 -11.19
N VAL A 105 -14.29 0.88 -11.15
CA VAL A 105 -15.13 0.97 -12.35
C VAL A 105 -15.33 2.44 -12.70
N ASN A 106 -15.68 3.25 -11.69
CA ASN A 106 -15.84 4.70 -11.77
C ASN A 106 -15.73 5.30 -10.36
N SER A 107 -16.05 6.58 -10.18
CA SER A 107 -16.00 7.26 -8.88
C SER A 107 -16.96 6.71 -7.83
N ILE A 108 -18.01 6.00 -8.25
CA ILE A 108 -19.08 5.53 -7.36
C ILE A 108 -19.13 4.01 -7.18
N LEU A 109 -18.39 3.25 -8.00
CA LEU A 109 -18.46 1.79 -8.05
C LEU A 109 -17.07 1.15 -8.09
N ALA A 110 -16.84 0.19 -7.22
CA ALA A 110 -15.67 -0.69 -7.25
C ALA A 110 -16.10 -2.16 -7.27
N ILE A 111 -15.29 -3.00 -7.88
CA ILE A 111 -15.45 -4.47 -7.85
C ILE A 111 -14.37 -5.04 -6.94
N TRP A 112 -14.81 -5.85 -5.97
CA TRP A 112 -13.96 -6.63 -5.09
C TRP A 112 -14.20 -8.12 -5.29
N LYS A 113 -13.19 -8.85 -5.78
CA LYS A 113 -13.28 -10.33 -6.02
C LYS A 113 -14.54 -10.75 -6.78
N ASN A 114 -14.90 -9.95 -7.80
CA ASN A 114 -16.06 -10.08 -8.68
C ASN A 114 -17.41 -9.68 -8.06
N GLU A 115 -17.43 -9.09 -6.88
CA GLU A 115 -18.63 -8.50 -6.27
C GLU A 115 -18.61 -6.98 -6.41
N GLU A 116 -19.74 -6.39 -6.78
CA GLU A 116 -19.88 -4.94 -6.92
C GLU A 116 -20.16 -4.27 -5.58
N HIS A 117 -19.50 -3.14 -5.33
CA HIS A 117 -19.66 -2.34 -4.12
C HIS A 117 -19.82 -0.87 -4.47
N SER A 118 -20.86 -0.23 -3.92
CA SER A 118 -21.03 1.23 -4.02
C SER A 118 -20.06 1.92 -3.06
N ILE A 119 -19.30 2.88 -3.57
CA ILE A 119 -18.31 3.65 -2.79
C ILE A 119 -18.71 5.12 -2.60
N GLU A 120 -19.67 5.61 -3.39
CA GLU A 120 -20.27 6.93 -3.27
C GLU A 120 -21.77 6.86 -3.59
N GLY A 121 -22.54 7.81 -3.08
CA GLY A 121 -23.98 7.89 -3.28
C GLY A 121 -24.75 7.90 -1.96
N GLU A 122 -26.07 8.18 -2.02
CA GLU A 122 -26.93 8.26 -0.82
C GLU A 122 -27.44 6.88 -0.37
N LYS A 123 -27.48 5.88 -1.25
CA LYS A 123 -27.95 4.52 -0.94
C LYS A 123 -26.83 3.52 -1.10
N ASP A 124 -26.77 2.56 -0.18
CA ASP A 124 -25.87 1.39 -0.19
C ASP A 124 -24.38 1.71 -0.21
N LYS A 125 -24.00 2.95 0.15
CA LYS A 125 -22.59 3.34 0.31
C LYS A 125 -21.96 2.57 1.46
N ILE A 126 -20.87 1.85 1.15
CA ILE A 126 -20.06 1.23 2.20
C ILE A 126 -19.13 2.29 2.80
N ASP A 127 -19.20 2.46 4.12
CA ASP A 127 -18.24 3.29 4.84
C ASP A 127 -16.82 2.83 4.59
N TYR A 128 -15.89 3.79 4.51
CA TYR A 128 -14.49 3.53 4.15
C TYR A 128 -13.89 2.34 4.91
N PHE A 129 -14.04 2.31 6.24
CA PHE A 129 -13.46 1.26 7.09
C PHE A 129 -14.14 -0.11 6.94
N PHE A 130 -15.34 -0.17 6.34
CA PHE A 130 -16.06 -1.41 6.07
C PHE A 130 -15.88 -1.91 4.62
N ARG A 131 -15.15 -1.19 3.78
CA ARG A 131 -14.82 -1.65 2.43
C ARG A 131 -13.95 -2.91 2.54
N PRO A 132 -14.29 -4.01 1.87
CA PRO A 132 -13.60 -5.30 2.06
C PRO A 132 -12.09 -5.23 1.81
N TRP A 133 -11.66 -4.42 0.85
CA TRP A 133 -10.23 -4.21 0.57
C TRP A 133 -9.52 -3.42 1.67
N GLU A 134 -10.20 -2.50 2.34
CA GLU A 134 -9.65 -1.77 3.48
C GLU A 134 -9.55 -2.69 4.70
N ILE A 135 -10.58 -3.51 4.98
CA ILE A 135 -10.55 -4.51 6.05
C ILE A 135 -9.35 -5.45 5.86
N GLU A 136 -9.12 -5.93 4.63
CA GLU A 136 -7.97 -6.78 4.32
C GLU A 136 -6.65 -6.01 4.55
N ALA A 137 -6.53 -4.76 4.10
CA ALA A 137 -5.33 -3.95 4.25
C ALA A 137 -5.00 -3.66 5.72
N PHE A 138 -6.00 -3.24 6.53
CA PHE A 138 -5.84 -3.07 7.97
C PHE A 138 -5.50 -4.37 8.69
N GLY A 139 -6.08 -5.49 8.27
CA GLY A 139 -5.79 -6.81 8.83
C GLY A 139 -4.32 -7.23 8.65
N TYR A 140 -3.73 -6.92 7.50
CA TYR A 140 -2.34 -7.29 7.21
C TYR A 140 -1.30 -6.33 7.78
N GLU A 141 -1.57 -5.03 7.89
CA GLU A 141 -0.54 -4.01 8.19
C GLU A 141 0.29 -4.33 9.43
N ARG A 142 -0.38 -4.68 10.54
CA ARG A 142 0.28 -4.98 11.82
C ARG A 142 1.09 -6.29 11.78
N GLY A 143 0.56 -7.29 11.09
CA GLY A 143 1.21 -8.59 10.91
C GLY A 143 2.48 -8.47 10.07
N LEU A 144 2.41 -7.75 8.95
CA LEU A 144 3.54 -7.48 8.05
C LEU A 144 4.66 -6.73 8.77
N TYR A 145 4.32 -5.68 9.53
CA TYR A 145 5.30 -4.96 10.36
C TYR A 145 6.01 -5.90 11.33
N LYS A 146 5.27 -6.69 12.12
CA LYS A 146 5.85 -7.63 13.08
C LYS A 146 6.79 -8.64 12.41
N LYS A 147 6.39 -9.22 11.28
CA LYS A 147 7.19 -10.17 10.50
C LYS A 147 8.45 -9.52 9.94
N TYR A 148 8.36 -8.30 9.40
CA TYR A 148 9.53 -7.55 8.94
C TYR A 148 10.51 -7.26 10.08
N MET A 149 10.03 -6.81 11.24
CA MET A 149 10.90 -6.56 12.39
C MET A 149 11.60 -7.81 12.92
N GLN A 150 10.93 -8.97 12.88
CA GLN A 150 11.55 -10.25 13.19
C GLN A 150 12.66 -10.62 12.17
N HIS A 151 12.40 -10.40 10.88
CA HIS A 151 13.39 -10.59 9.83
C HIS A 151 14.62 -9.71 10.01
N VAL A 152 14.43 -8.42 10.29
CA VAL A 152 15.54 -7.48 10.55
C VAL A 152 16.38 -7.91 11.76
N LYS A 153 15.74 -8.38 12.86
CA LYS A 153 16.45 -8.86 14.04
C LYS A 153 17.31 -10.10 13.76
N ARG A 154 16.81 -11.03 12.93
CA ARG A 154 17.54 -12.24 12.56
C ARG A 154 18.77 -11.95 11.69
N ASN A 155 18.68 -10.96 10.82
CA ASN A 155 19.77 -10.61 9.90
C ASN A 155 20.83 -9.65 10.53
N LYS A 156 20.62 -9.20 11.76
CA LYS A 156 21.60 -8.42 12.53
C LYS A 156 22.50 -9.28 13.45
N LYS A 157 22.19 -10.57 13.56
CA LYS A 157 23.02 -11.57 14.23
C LYS A 157 23.95 -12.23 13.22
#